data_67a8873bcb0468f6aaf8f45283f02362
#
_entry.id   67a8873bcb0468f6aaf8f45283f02362
#
_cell.length_a   1.000
_cell.length_b   1.000
_cell.length_c   1.000
_cell.angle_alpha   90.00
_cell.angle_beta   90.00
_cell.angle_gamma   90.00
#
_symmetry.space_group_name_H-M   'P 1'
#
loop_
_entity.id
_entity.type
_entity.pdbx_description
1 polymer ?
#
loop_
_entity_poly.entity_id
_entity_poly.type
_entity_poly.pdbx_seq_one_letter_code
_entity_poly.pdbx_strand_id
1 'polypeptide(L)'
;LISWCVGHLVQLAEAAAYGEQYKKWSFDSLPILPEEWQYAVDPDKGKQFKTIKELMHRADVSEVVNACDAGREGELIFRFVYEVAGCKKPMRRLWISSMEDGAIKAGFASLKDGRDYGALFASALCRAKADWLIGINATRLFSCLYGKTLNVGRVQTPTLKMLTDRDAAISHFQKEKYYHVRLDLSGADAASERISDKAEADALKGACEAGKAVCVSLTREKKTAAPPKLFDLTSLQRETNRIFGYTAKQTLDLAQSLYEKRLLTYPRTDSSFLTDDMGGTAADIIALLCEKLPFMAGADFTPEIAKVLDSKKVSDHHAIIPTMELAKADPDALPESEKNILTLAGARLLFATAEPHIYEAVTAVFSCAGTDFTARGKTVLAEGWKELERRYRATLKDKPEAEDGENEGVTLPELSEGQGFPNPAAKVTEH
;
A
#
# COMPACT_ATOMS: atom_id res chain seq x y z
N LEU A 1 -8.54 -30.44 19.57
CA LEU A 1 -7.28 -29.87 20.00
C LEU A 1 -6.89 -28.76 19.04
N ILE A 2 -6.42 -27.62 19.55
CA ILE A 2 -5.97 -26.47 18.75
C ILE A 2 -4.52 -26.16 19.13
N SER A 3 -3.68 -25.95 18.14
CA SER A 3 -2.32 -25.45 18.29
C SER A 3 -1.99 -24.49 17.12
N TRP A 4 -0.85 -23.84 17.14
CA TRP A 4 -0.51 -22.81 16.18
C TRP A 4 0.98 -22.85 15.82
N CYS A 5 1.32 -22.33 14.63
CA CYS A 5 2.68 -22.01 14.23
C CYS A 5 2.97 -20.52 14.50
N VAL A 6 4.21 -20.23 14.92
CA VAL A 6 4.71 -18.86 15.05
C VAL A 6 5.54 -18.56 13.79
N GLY A 7 4.87 -18.35 12.67
CA GLY A 7 5.49 -18.35 11.35
C GLY A 7 6.08 -19.73 11.00
N HIS A 8 7.17 -19.77 10.22
CA HIS A 8 7.85 -21.01 9.88
C HIS A 8 8.52 -21.62 11.11
N LEU A 9 8.11 -22.82 11.50
CA LEU A 9 8.80 -23.64 12.52
C LEU A 9 9.85 -24.55 11.90
N VAL A 10 9.71 -24.84 10.61
CA VAL A 10 10.59 -25.67 9.80
C VAL A 10 10.94 -24.90 8.54
N GLN A 11 12.18 -25.02 8.10
CA GLN A 11 12.71 -24.35 6.90
C GLN A 11 13.63 -25.32 6.13
N LEU A 12 14.02 -24.95 4.90
CA LEU A 12 15.08 -25.65 4.18
C LEU A 12 16.38 -25.51 4.96
N ALA A 13 17.13 -26.60 5.06
CA ALA A 13 18.37 -26.62 5.81
C ALA A 13 19.41 -25.66 5.20
N GLU A 14 20.31 -25.16 6.03
CA GLU A 14 21.43 -24.35 5.58
C GLU A 14 22.43 -25.15 4.75
N ALA A 15 23.26 -24.47 3.98
CA ALA A 15 24.25 -25.10 3.11
C ALA A 15 25.18 -26.08 3.85
N ALA A 16 25.54 -25.81 5.11
CA ALA A 16 26.39 -26.66 5.92
C ALA A 16 25.81 -28.06 6.18
N ALA A 17 24.49 -28.24 6.08
CA ALA A 17 23.83 -29.52 6.21
C ALA A 17 24.12 -30.48 5.03
N TYR A 18 24.47 -29.93 3.87
CA TYR A 18 24.74 -30.71 2.64
C TYR A 18 26.19 -31.14 2.49
N GLY A 19 27.08 -30.73 3.39
CA GLY A 19 28.46 -31.21 3.41
C GLY A 19 29.41 -30.27 4.16
N GLU A 20 30.48 -30.85 4.72
CA GLU A 20 31.51 -30.13 5.47
C GLU A 20 32.18 -29.00 4.64
N GLN A 21 32.36 -29.23 3.33
CA GLN A 21 32.93 -28.25 2.40
C GLN A 21 32.11 -26.96 2.30
N TYR A 22 30.84 -27.02 2.66
CA TYR A 22 29.94 -25.83 2.60
C TYR A 22 29.90 -25.03 3.91
N LYS A 23 30.59 -25.47 4.96
CA LYS A 23 30.69 -24.69 6.21
C LYS A 23 31.50 -23.41 6.01
N LYS A 24 32.59 -23.48 5.24
CA LYS A 24 33.41 -22.32 4.88
C LYS A 24 33.05 -21.85 3.50
N TRP A 25 32.89 -20.54 3.36
CA TRP A 25 32.60 -19.93 2.05
C TRP A 25 33.87 -19.91 1.21
N SER A 26 33.85 -20.59 0.08
CA SER A 26 34.93 -20.59 -0.90
C SER A 26 34.35 -20.65 -2.31
N PHE A 27 35.12 -20.17 -3.27
CA PHE A 27 34.78 -20.20 -4.70
C PHE A 27 34.63 -21.64 -5.20
N ASP A 28 35.54 -22.50 -4.78
CA ASP A 28 35.64 -23.91 -5.24
C ASP A 28 34.47 -24.77 -4.79
N SER A 29 33.69 -24.30 -3.80
CA SER A 29 32.51 -25.00 -3.30
C SER A 29 31.21 -24.58 -4.02
N LEU A 30 31.28 -23.75 -5.05
CA LEU A 30 30.12 -23.26 -5.79
C LEU A 30 30.03 -23.90 -7.18
N PRO A 31 28.82 -24.12 -7.73
CA PRO A 31 27.52 -23.89 -7.10
C PRO A 31 27.11 -25.02 -6.11
N ILE A 32 26.32 -24.66 -5.09
CA ILE A 32 25.70 -25.62 -4.17
C ILE A 32 24.34 -26.00 -4.76
N LEU A 33 24.21 -27.25 -5.20
CA LEU A 33 23.01 -27.79 -5.84
C LEU A 33 22.61 -29.09 -5.12
N PRO A 34 21.71 -29.01 -4.11
CA PRO A 34 21.25 -30.18 -3.40
C PRO A 34 20.49 -31.13 -4.33
N GLU A 35 20.89 -32.42 -4.36
CA GLU A 35 20.11 -33.47 -5.04
C GLU A 35 18.90 -33.83 -4.18
N GLU A 36 19.10 -33.98 -2.89
CA GLU A 36 18.05 -34.22 -1.91
C GLU A 36 17.92 -33.03 -0.97
N TRP A 37 16.71 -32.52 -0.82
CA TRP A 37 16.45 -31.40 0.05
C TRP A 37 16.28 -31.83 1.50
N GLN A 38 17.01 -31.16 2.40
CA GLN A 38 16.92 -31.36 3.83
C GLN A 38 16.13 -30.23 4.48
N TYR A 39 15.45 -30.56 5.57
CA TYR A 39 14.65 -29.64 6.35
C TYR A 39 15.23 -29.55 7.77
N ALA A 40 15.16 -28.35 8.34
CA ALA A 40 15.62 -28.12 9.71
C ALA A 40 14.51 -27.42 10.51
N VAL A 41 14.35 -27.86 11.76
CA VAL A 41 13.50 -27.14 12.73
C VAL A 41 14.28 -25.92 13.20
N ASP A 42 13.61 -24.77 13.23
CA ASP A 42 14.16 -23.53 13.77
C ASP A 42 14.52 -23.75 15.25
N PRO A 43 15.79 -23.58 15.65
CA PRO A 43 16.24 -23.83 17.03
C PRO A 43 15.42 -23.08 18.08
N ASP A 44 15.06 -21.83 17.79
CA ASP A 44 14.32 -20.95 18.70
C ASP A 44 12.85 -21.39 18.86
N LYS A 45 12.35 -22.18 17.92
CA LYS A 45 10.96 -22.67 17.86
C LYS A 45 10.81 -24.16 18.14
N GLY A 46 11.88 -24.83 18.50
CA GLY A 46 11.92 -26.27 18.74
C GLY A 46 10.90 -26.77 19.76
N LYS A 47 10.62 -25.97 20.81
CA LYS A 47 9.61 -26.31 21.83
C LYS A 47 8.19 -26.37 21.22
N GLN A 48 7.84 -25.38 20.40
CA GLN A 48 6.53 -25.33 19.75
C GLN A 48 6.37 -26.45 18.71
N PHE A 49 7.41 -26.69 17.92
CA PHE A 49 7.42 -27.83 16.99
C PHE A 49 7.21 -29.16 17.70
N LYS A 50 7.89 -29.39 18.83
CA LYS A 50 7.74 -30.60 19.64
C LYS A 50 6.31 -30.76 20.14
N THR A 51 5.70 -29.69 20.66
CA THR A 51 4.31 -29.70 21.11
C THR A 51 3.35 -30.09 19.98
N ILE A 52 3.49 -29.50 18.79
CA ILE A 52 2.64 -29.83 17.63
C ILE A 52 2.86 -31.30 17.21
N LYS A 53 4.11 -31.77 17.15
CA LYS A 53 4.44 -33.14 16.81
C LYS A 53 3.78 -34.13 17.78
N GLU A 54 3.85 -33.87 19.07
CA GLU A 54 3.22 -34.71 20.11
C GLU A 54 1.68 -34.74 19.93
N LEU A 55 1.03 -33.57 19.69
CA LEU A 55 -0.40 -33.49 19.46
C LEU A 55 -0.82 -34.24 18.19
N MET A 56 -0.06 -34.14 17.09
CA MET A 56 -0.34 -34.85 15.85
C MET A 56 -0.27 -36.41 16.02
N HIS A 57 0.54 -36.91 16.94
CA HIS A 57 0.72 -38.35 17.16
C HIS A 57 -0.15 -38.97 18.25
N ARG A 58 -0.96 -38.17 18.93
CA ARG A 58 -1.89 -38.69 19.97
C ARG A 58 -2.86 -39.73 19.38
N ALA A 59 -3.13 -40.76 20.11
CA ALA A 59 -4.01 -41.86 19.66
C ALA A 59 -5.47 -41.43 19.47
N ASP A 60 -5.92 -40.42 20.22
CA ASP A 60 -7.26 -39.86 20.16
C ASP A 60 -7.46 -38.79 19.03
N VAL A 61 -6.43 -38.50 18.26
CA VAL A 61 -6.51 -37.63 17.08
C VAL A 61 -6.66 -38.50 15.83
N SER A 62 -7.77 -38.37 15.13
CA SER A 62 -8.07 -39.15 13.92
C SER A 62 -7.59 -38.44 12.62
N GLU A 63 -7.63 -37.10 12.57
CA GLU A 63 -7.24 -36.28 11.42
C GLU A 63 -6.60 -34.98 11.88
N VAL A 64 -5.89 -34.31 10.97
CA VAL A 64 -5.25 -33.01 11.21
C VAL A 64 -5.84 -31.97 10.24
N VAL A 65 -6.28 -30.82 10.78
CA VAL A 65 -6.83 -29.74 9.98
C VAL A 65 -5.75 -28.65 9.80
N ASN A 66 -5.38 -28.39 8.55
CA ASN A 66 -4.60 -27.21 8.20
C ASN A 66 -5.51 -25.98 8.23
N ALA A 67 -5.39 -25.17 9.27
CA ALA A 67 -6.08 -23.92 9.47
C ALA A 67 -5.13 -22.70 9.38
N CYS A 68 -3.94 -22.87 8.76
CA CYS A 68 -3.06 -21.76 8.43
C CYS A 68 -3.69 -20.89 7.32
N ASP A 69 -3.12 -19.72 7.08
CA ASP A 69 -3.62 -18.74 6.12
C ASP A 69 -4.01 -19.38 4.77
N ALA A 70 -5.05 -18.84 4.14
CA ALA A 70 -5.61 -19.34 2.89
C ALA A 70 -4.73 -18.93 1.69
N GLY A 71 -3.48 -19.35 1.69
CA GLY A 71 -2.48 -19.00 0.68
C GLY A 71 -1.30 -19.97 0.62
N ARG A 72 -0.35 -19.64 -0.26
CA ARG A 72 0.87 -20.45 -0.48
C ARG A 72 1.72 -20.60 0.76
N GLU A 73 1.88 -19.53 1.53
CA GLU A 73 2.73 -19.54 2.74
C GLU A 73 2.10 -20.38 3.84
N GLY A 74 0.77 -20.24 4.07
CA GLY A 74 0.08 -21.08 5.06
C GLY A 74 0.14 -22.56 4.72
N GLU A 75 0.05 -22.91 3.42
CA GLU A 75 0.21 -24.28 2.97
C GLU A 75 1.64 -24.80 3.19
N LEU A 76 2.66 -23.97 2.89
CA LEU A 76 4.07 -24.33 3.08
C LEU A 76 4.41 -24.52 4.56
N ILE A 77 3.99 -23.59 5.43
CA ILE A 77 4.21 -23.68 6.88
C ILE A 77 3.66 -24.97 7.44
N PHE A 78 2.39 -25.27 7.11
CA PHE A 78 1.74 -26.49 7.60
C PHE A 78 2.41 -27.74 7.08
N ARG A 79 2.67 -27.86 5.76
CA ARG A 79 3.24 -29.05 5.14
C ARG A 79 4.63 -29.36 5.66
N PHE A 80 5.48 -28.36 5.84
CA PHE A 80 6.80 -28.56 6.42
C PHE A 80 6.72 -29.16 7.83
N VAL A 81 5.82 -28.64 8.67
CA VAL A 81 5.62 -29.18 10.02
C VAL A 81 5.06 -30.60 9.96
N TYR A 82 4.05 -30.85 9.12
CA TYR A 82 3.41 -32.15 8.97
C TYR A 82 4.40 -33.24 8.50
N GLU A 83 5.22 -32.93 7.48
CA GLU A 83 6.21 -33.87 6.92
C GLU A 83 7.35 -34.15 7.89
N VAL A 84 7.95 -33.11 8.49
CA VAL A 84 9.08 -33.26 9.42
C VAL A 84 8.63 -33.86 10.76
N ALA A 85 7.39 -33.66 11.18
CA ALA A 85 6.81 -34.38 12.29
C ALA A 85 6.63 -35.88 12.00
N GLY A 86 6.60 -36.29 10.73
CA GLY A 86 6.36 -37.68 10.31
C GLY A 86 4.89 -38.09 10.47
N CYS A 87 3.96 -37.16 10.47
CA CYS A 87 2.54 -37.45 10.60
C CYS A 87 2.02 -38.21 9.37
N LYS A 88 1.16 -39.21 9.59
CA LYS A 88 0.54 -40.01 8.52
C LYS A 88 -1.00 -39.95 8.55
N LYS A 89 -1.58 -39.17 9.46
CA LYS A 89 -3.03 -39.06 9.61
C LYS A 89 -3.65 -38.30 8.44
N PRO A 90 -4.91 -38.51 8.11
CA PRO A 90 -5.63 -37.73 7.11
C PRO A 90 -5.51 -36.23 7.38
N MET A 91 -5.35 -35.47 6.31
CA MET A 91 -5.19 -34.03 6.36
C MET A 91 -6.38 -33.34 5.69
N ARG A 92 -7.01 -32.42 6.41
CA ARG A 92 -8.09 -31.58 5.90
C ARG A 92 -7.62 -30.12 5.79
N ARG A 93 -8.28 -29.35 4.96
CA ARG A 93 -7.97 -27.93 4.74
C ARG A 93 -9.17 -27.05 5.10
N LEU A 94 -8.97 -26.14 6.04
CA LEU A 94 -9.85 -24.99 6.28
C LEU A 94 -9.38 -23.84 5.37
N TRP A 95 -10.26 -23.37 4.49
CA TRP A 95 -9.95 -22.28 3.55
C TRP A 95 -10.91 -21.12 3.76
N ILE A 96 -10.47 -20.09 4.48
CA ILE A 96 -11.24 -18.89 4.79
C ILE A 96 -10.33 -17.65 4.67
N SER A 97 -10.89 -16.53 4.18
CA SER A 97 -10.22 -15.23 4.08
C SER A 97 -10.83 -14.20 5.04
N SER A 98 -11.87 -14.58 5.77
CA SER A 98 -12.54 -13.78 6.79
C SER A 98 -12.49 -14.49 8.14
N MET A 99 -12.29 -13.74 9.22
CA MET A 99 -12.28 -14.25 10.60
C MET A 99 -13.63 -14.03 11.31
N GLU A 100 -14.68 -13.73 10.56
CA GLU A 100 -16.05 -13.66 11.07
C GLU A 100 -16.52 -15.04 11.57
N ASP A 101 -17.23 -15.07 12.67
CA ASP A 101 -17.77 -16.31 13.26
C ASP A 101 -18.56 -17.16 12.27
N GLY A 102 -19.32 -16.51 11.40
CA GLY A 102 -20.09 -17.17 10.33
C GLY A 102 -19.20 -17.86 9.31
N ALA A 103 -18.14 -17.17 8.86
CA ALA A 103 -17.17 -17.70 7.91
C ALA A 103 -16.38 -18.87 8.50
N ILE A 104 -15.96 -18.77 9.76
CA ILE A 104 -15.27 -19.85 10.47
C ILE A 104 -16.16 -21.09 10.58
N LYS A 105 -17.42 -20.95 11.03
CA LYS A 105 -18.38 -22.07 11.15
C LYS A 105 -18.67 -22.72 9.80
N ALA A 106 -18.92 -21.94 8.77
CA ALA A 106 -19.14 -22.43 7.41
C ALA A 106 -17.91 -23.14 6.85
N GLY A 107 -16.70 -22.60 7.08
CA GLY A 107 -15.45 -23.21 6.69
C GLY A 107 -15.22 -24.58 7.34
N PHE A 108 -15.46 -24.71 8.64
CA PHE A 108 -15.37 -26.01 9.32
C PHE A 108 -16.46 -27.00 8.85
N ALA A 109 -17.64 -26.54 8.47
CA ALA A 109 -18.68 -27.39 7.89
C ALA A 109 -18.34 -27.88 6.48
N SER A 110 -17.41 -27.21 5.78
CA SER A 110 -17.03 -27.49 4.38
C SER A 110 -15.53 -27.76 4.20
N LEU A 111 -14.89 -28.43 5.20
CA LEU A 111 -13.47 -28.81 5.12
C LEU A 111 -13.18 -29.62 3.86
N LYS A 112 -12.14 -29.24 3.14
CA LYS A 112 -11.69 -29.90 1.93
C LYS A 112 -10.59 -30.93 2.22
N ASP A 113 -10.37 -31.86 1.30
CA ASP A 113 -9.24 -32.78 1.38
C ASP A 113 -7.92 -31.98 1.21
N GLY A 114 -6.98 -32.16 2.12
CA GLY A 114 -5.69 -31.50 2.03
C GLY A 114 -4.89 -31.85 0.76
N ARG A 115 -5.16 -33.00 0.14
CA ARG A 115 -4.51 -33.42 -1.12
C ARG A 115 -4.86 -32.53 -2.31
N ASP A 116 -6.03 -31.88 -2.31
CA ASP A 116 -6.48 -30.95 -3.36
C ASP A 116 -5.56 -29.71 -3.46
N TYR A 117 -4.78 -29.42 -2.41
CA TYR A 117 -3.85 -28.31 -2.33
C TYR A 117 -2.38 -28.70 -2.66
N GLY A 118 -2.18 -29.90 -3.23
CA GLY A 118 -0.84 -30.36 -3.61
C GLY A 118 -0.11 -29.46 -4.62
N ALA A 119 -0.81 -28.94 -5.61
CA ALA A 119 -0.25 -28.00 -6.59
C ALA A 119 0.14 -26.65 -5.94
N LEU A 120 -0.66 -26.19 -4.99
CA LEU A 120 -0.36 -24.95 -4.24
C LEU A 120 0.92 -25.13 -3.39
N PHE A 121 1.03 -26.26 -2.68
CA PHE A 121 2.24 -26.61 -1.94
C PHE A 121 3.46 -26.72 -2.86
N ALA A 122 3.34 -27.41 -4.00
CA ALA A 122 4.44 -27.53 -4.96
C ALA A 122 4.91 -26.16 -5.48
N SER A 123 3.99 -25.25 -5.76
CA SER A 123 4.31 -23.86 -6.14
C SER A 123 5.08 -23.12 -5.04
N ALA A 124 4.63 -23.23 -3.78
CA ALA A 124 5.30 -22.62 -2.63
C ALA A 124 6.69 -23.19 -2.39
N LEU A 125 6.80 -24.53 -2.46
CA LEU A 125 8.08 -25.24 -2.30
C LEU A 125 9.06 -24.91 -3.43
N CYS A 126 8.60 -24.83 -4.68
CA CYS A 126 9.43 -24.44 -5.82
C CYS A 126 10.01 -23.03 -5.61
N ARG A 127 9.19 -22.09 -5.17
CA ARG A 127 9.64 -20.75 -4.81
C ARG A 127 10.68 -20.75 -3.69
N ALA A 128 10.42 -21.47 -2.60
CA ALA A 128 11.36 -21.58 -1.48
C ALA A 128 12.72 -22.15 -1.91
N LYS A 129 12.71 -23.19 -2.75
CA LYS A 129 13.92 -23.79 -3.32
C LYS A 129 14.67 -22.83 -4.25
N ALA A 130 13.96 -22.11 -5.11
CA ALA A 130 14.55 -21.12 -6.01
C ALA A 130 15.18 -19.96 -5.22
N ASP A 131 14.48 -19.43 -4.22
CA ASP A 131 15.00 -18.37 -3.34
C ASP A 131 16.26 -18.85 -2.58
N TRP A 132 16.26 -20.10 -2.11
CA TRP A 132 17.43 -20.71 -1.46
C TRP A 132 18.62 -20.86 -2.41
N LEU A 133 18.41 -21.45 -3.61
CA LEU A 133 19.46 -21.67 -4.60
C LEU A 133 20.13 -20.37 -5.04
N ILE A 134 19.32 -19.38 -5.43
CA ILE A 134 19.83 -18.10 -5.88
C ILE A 134 20.46 -17.33 -4.71
N GLY A 135 19.76 -17.27 -3.58
CA GLY A 135 20.19 -16.51 -2.41
C GLY A 135 21.53 -17.00 -1.88
N ILE A 136 21.69 -18.31 -1.65
CA ILE A 136 22.93 -18.87 -1.09
C ILE A 136 24.08 -18.79 -2.07
N ASN A 137 23.89 -19.23 -3.31
CA ASN A 137 24.98 -19.27 -4.29
C ASN A 137 25.46 -17.87 -4.67
N ALA A 138 24.55 -16.96 -4.98
CA ALA A 138 24.91 -15.61 -5.35
C ALA A 138 25.51 -14.81 -4.18
N THR A 139 24.94 -14.94 -2.97
CA THR A 139 25.49 -14.31 -1.77
C THR A 139 26.95 -14.77 -1.54
N ARG A 140 27.22 -16.06 -1.59
CA ARG A 140 28.58 -16.58 -1.39
C ARG A 140 29.52 -16.17 -2.51
N LEU A 141 29.08 -16.25 -3.77
CA LEU A 141 29.84 -15.85 -4.93
C LEU A 141 30.33 -14.40 -4.80
N PHE A 142 29.39 -13.47 -4.63
CA PHE A 142 29.75 -12.06 -4.53
C PHE A 142 30.54 -11.74 -3.25
N SER A 143 30.23 -12.41 -2.15
CA SER A 143 31.00 -12.21 -0.92
C SER A 143 32.43 -12.68 -1.02
N CYS A 144 32.70 -13.80 -1.70
CA CYS A 144 34.06 -14.27 -1.98
C CYS A 144 34.79 -13.35 -2.95
N LEU A 145 34.11 -12.87 -4.00
CA LEU A 145 34.71 -11.95 -4.99
C LEU A 145 35.15 -10.62 -4.38
N TYR A 146 34.35 -10.06 -3.50
CA TYR A 146 34.58 -8.72 -2.95
C TYR A 146 35.17 -8.70 -1.54
N GLY A 147 35.42 -9.87 -0.93
CA GLY A 147 36.02 -9.99 0.40
C GLY A 147 35.14 -9.44 1.55
N LYS A 148 33.85 -9.28 1.35
CA LYS A 148 32.87 -8.81 2.35
C LYS A 148 31.52 -9.46 2.12
N THR A 149 30.70 -9.58 3.16
CA THR A 149 29.35 -10.15 3.04
C THR A 149 28.48 -9.26 2.17
N LEU A 150 28.03 -9.80 1.03
CA LEU A 150 27.12 -9.17 0.08
C LEU A 150 25.88 -10.06 -0.09
N ASN A 151 24.81 -9.72 0.61
CA ASN A 151 23.58 -10.49 0.55
C ASN A 151 22.87 -10.26 -0.79
N VAL A 152 22.50 -11.36 -1.45
CA VAL A 152 21.72 -11.35 -2.68
C VAL A 152 20.35 -12.00 -2.41
N GLY A 153 19.30 -11.37 -2.88
CA GLY A 153 17.95 -11.89 -2.72
C GLY A 153 17.00 -11.35 -3.77
N ARG A 154 15.96 -12.11 -4.05
CA ARG A 154 14.98 -11.85 -5.10
C ARG A 154 14.26 -10.50 -4.97
N VAL A 155 14.06 -10.01 -3.76
CA VAL A 155 13.40 -8.72 -3.50
C VAL A 155 14.42 -7.62 -3.20
N GLN A 156 15.34 -7.88 -2.26
CA GLN A 156 16.26 -6.84 -1.79
C GLN A 156 17.22 -6.35 -2.88
N THR A 157 17.72 -7.23 -3.76
CA THR A 157 18.70 -6.83 -4.79
C THR A 157 18.08 -5.98 -5.90
N PRO A 158 16.92 -6.33 -6.49
CA PRO A 158 16.23 -5.45 -7.43
C PRO A 158 15.82 -4.11 -6.81
N THR A 159 15.37 -4.12 -5.55
CA THR A 159 15.01 -2.88 -4.84
C THR A 159 16.22 -1.97 -4.67
N LEU A 160 17.36 -2.52 -4.26
CA LEU A 160 18.61 -1.77 -4.16
C LEU A 160 19.02 -1.21 -5.53
N LYS A 161 18.90 -2.01 -6.60
CA LYS A 161 19.20 -1.56 -7.98
C LYS A 161 18.33 -0.35 -8.36
N MET A 162 17.02 -0.40 -8.10
CA MET A 162 16.12 0.73 -8.38
C MET A 162 16.52 2.00 -7.60
N LEU A 163 16.92 1.85 -6.34
CA LEU A 163 17.39 2.97 -5.51
C LEU A 163 18.69 3.56 -6.06
N THR A 164 19.66 2.72 -6.39
CA THR A 164 20.95 3.19 -6.95
C THR A 164 20.82 3.83 -8.32
N ASP A 165 19.91 3.33 -9.17
CA ASP A 165 19.63 3.95 -10.48
C ASP A 165 18.99 5.32 -10.29
N ARG A 166 18.07 5.44 -9.34
CA ARG A 166 17.44 6.73 -9.00
C ARG A 166 18.45 7.72 -8.45
N ASP A 167 19.31 7.29 -7.54
CA ASP A 167 20.39 8.11 -6.98
C ASP A 167 21.37 8.58 -8.06
N ALA A 168 21.76 7.69 -8.96
CA ALA A 168 22.58 8.03 -10.11
C ALA A 168 21.89 9.06 -11.03
N ALA A 169 20.60 8.89 -11.31
CA ALA A 169 19.83 9.83 -12.12
C ALA A 169 19.76 11.22 -11.46
N ILE A 170 19.61 11.28 -10.13
CA ILE A 170 19.63 12.54 -9.38
C ILE A 170 21.01 13.17 -9.41
N SER A 171 22.08 12.39 -9.20
CA SER A 171 23.47 12.87 -9.18
C SER A 171 23.95 13.38 -10.54
N HIS A 172 23.41 12.84 -11.64
CA HIS A 172 23.76 13.25 -13.01
C HIS A 172 22.71 14.21 -13.61
N PHE A 173 21.74 14.65 -12.80
CA PHE A 173 20.70 15.55 -13.29
C PHE A 173 21.29 16.90 -13.70
N GLN A 174 21.08 17.27 -14.95
CA GLN A 174 21.48 18.58 -15.47
C GLN A 174 20.29 19.51 -15.38
N LYS A 175 20.46 20.60 -14.65
CA LYS A 175 19.45 21.65 -14.55
C LYS A 175 19.43 22.46 -15.85
N GLU A 176 18.26 22.57 -16.44
CA GLU A 176 18.02 23.45 -17.58
C GLU A 176 17.05 24.54 -17.15
N LYS A 177 17.42 25.79 -17.40
CA LYS A 177 16.51 26.92 -17.17
C LYS A 177 15.51 27.01 -18.29
N TYR A 178 14.27 27.29 -17.94
CA TYR A 178 13.22 27.61 -18.88
C TYR A 178 12.31 28.69 -18.32
N TYR A 179 11.53 29.29 -19.19
CA TYR A 179 10.70 30.45 -18.89
C TYR A 179 9.27 30.21 -19.34
N HIS A 180 8.32 30.80 -18.61
CA HIS A 180 6.94 30.96 -19.05
C HIS A 180 6.59 32.43 -19.02
N VAL A 181 5.86 32.87 -20.03
CA VAL A 181 5.18 34.16 -19.99
C VAL A 181 3.79 33.91 -19.40
N ARG A 182 3.42 34.64 -18.36
CA ARG A 182 2.12 34.56 -17.71
C ARG A 182 1.35 35.86 -17.93
N LEU A 183 0.10 35.73 -18.28
CA LEU A 183 -0.82 36.85 -18.51
C LEU A 183 -1.85 36.90 -17.39
N ASP A 184 -2.04 38.07 -16.78
CA ASP A 184 -3.19 38.33 -15.90
C ASP A 184 -4.34 38.87 -16.77
N LEU A 185 -5.39 38.06 -16.84
CA LEU A 185 -6.58 38.33 -17.66
C LEU A 185 -7.79 38.56 -16.74
N SER A 186 -7.72 39.60 -15.91
CA SER A 186 -8.78 39.98 -14.97
C SER A 186 -9.11 38.87 -13.97
N GLY A 187 -8.06 38.24 -13.41
CA GLY A 187 -8.15 37.15 -12.43
C GLY A 187 -8.03 35.77 -13.04
N ALA A 188 -7.92 35.63 -14.36
CA ALA A 188 -7.47 34.40 -15.00
C ALA A 188 -5.98 34.52 -15.28
N ASP A 189 -5.17 33.67 -14.60
CA ASP A 189 -3.73 33.61 -14.80
C ASP A 189 -3.41 32.53 -15.87
N ALA A 190 -3.06 32.99 -17.07
CA ALA A 190 -2.77 32.12 -18.20
C ALA A 190 -1.26 32.06 -18.49
N ALA A 191 -0.72 30.85 -18.69
CA ALA A 191 0.70 30.62 -18.96
C ALA A 191 0.94 30.12 -20.39
N SER A 192 2.03 30.60 -20.99
CA SER A 192 2.56 30.05 -22.26
C SER A 192 3.11 28.64 -22.06
N GLU A 193 3.39 27.91 -23.14
CA GLU A 193 4.28 26.76 -23.13
C GLU A 193 5.70 27.16 -22.71
N ARG A 194 6.53 26.15 -22.45
CA ARG A 194 7.93 26.33 -22.04
C ARG A 194 8.75 27.03 -23.12
N ILE A 195 9.47 28.09 -22.75
CA ILE A 195 10.39 28.85 -23.61
C ILE A 195 11.81 28.65 -23.07
N SER A 196 12.73 28.23 -23.92
CA SER A 196 14.11 27.96 -23.49
C SER A 196 15.00 29.19 -23.42
N ASP A 197 14.68 30.24 -24.21
CA ASP A 197 15.45 31.48 -24.28
C ASP A 197 14.75 32.62 -23.55
N LYS A 198 15.49 33.27 -22.65
CA LYS A 198 14.97 34.39 -21.87
C LYS A 198 14.62 35.60 -22.76
N ALA A 199 15.45 35.88 -23.79
CA ALA A 199 15.20 37.01 -24.67
C ALA A 199 13.95 36.81 -25.50
N GLU A 200 13.65 35.58 -25.91
CA GLU A 200 12.40 35.22 -26.57
C GLU A 200 11.19 35.41 -25.62
N ALA A 201 11.33 34.97 -24.35
CA ALA A 201 10.28 35.19 -23.35
C ALA A 201 10.01 36.69 -23.05
N ASP A 202 11.10 37.48 -22.95
CA ASP A 202 10.99 38.92 -22.72
C ASP A 202 10.37 39.65 -23.95
N ALA A 203 10.72 39.23 -25.17
CA ALA A 203 10.14 39.77 -26.39
C ALA A 203 8.64 39.42 -26.50
N LEU A 204 8.25 38.16 -26.20
CA LEU A 204 6.85 37.75 -26.18
C LEU A 204 6.04 38.52 -25.12
N LYS A 205 6.62 38.71 -23.93
CA LYS A 205 6.00 39.57 -22.90
C LYS A 205 5.67 40.94 -23.43
N GLY A 206 6.65 41.64 -24.02
CA GLY A 206 6.45 43.00 -24.57
C GLY A 206 5.39 43.04 -25.68
N ALA A 207 5.38 42.04 -26.55
CA ALA A 207 4.37 41.92 -27.60
C ALA A 207 2.95 41.69 -27.03
N CYS A 208 2.82 40.91 -25.96
CA CYS A 208 1.54 40.67 -25.29
C CYS A 208 1.04 41.94 -24.59
N GLU A 209 1.91 42.71 -23.90
CA GLU A 209 1.55 43.94 -23.20
C GLU A 209 1.05 45.05 -24.17
N ALA A 210 1.54 45.05 -25.41
CA ALA A 210 1.11 45.95 -26.45
C ALA A 210 -0.09 45.45 -27.28
N GLY A 211 -0.47 44.20 -27.06
CA GLY A 211 -1.47 43.50 -27.88
C GLY A 211 -2.82 43.30 -27.20
N LYS A 212 -3.57 42.37 -27.73
CA LYS A 212 -4.86 41.92 -27.19
C LYS A 212 -4.85 40.38 -27.05
N ALA A 213 -5.15 39.88 -25.87
CA ALA A 213 -5.42 38.48 -25.68
C ALA A 213 -6.91 38.18 -25.97
N VAL A 214 -7.18 37.09 -26.67
CA VAL A 214 -8.55 36.67 -27.01
C VAL A 214 -8.76 35.23 -26.57
N CYS A 215 -9.82 34.97 -25.83
CA CYS A 215 -10.20 33.59 -25.46
C CYS A 215 -10.65 32.85 -26.73
N VAL A 216 -9.83 31.88 -27.17
CA VAL A 216 -10.08 31.11 -28.41
C VAL A 216 -10.75 29.78 -28.13
N SER A 217 -10.64 29.29 -26.91
CA SER A 217 -11.31 28.04 -26.51
C SER A 217 -11.61 28.04 -25.01
N LEU A 218 -12.79 27.55 -24.66
CA LEU A 218 -13.23 27.39 -23.26
C LEU A 218 -13.86 25.99 -23.08
N THR A 219 -13.16 25.13 -22.39
CA THR A 219 -13.62 23.74 -22.11
C THR A 219 -14.01 23.62 -20.64
N ARG A 220 -15.20 23.06 -20.39
CA ARG A 220 -15.70 22.75 -19.05
C ARG A 220 -15.97 21.25 -18.96
N GLU A 221 -15.34 20.57 -18.02
CA GLU A 221 -15.49 19.14 -17.81
C GLU A 221 -15.85 18.82 -16.37
N LYS A 222 -16.96 18.14 -16.17
CA LYS A 222 -17.29 17.57 -14.87
C LYS A 222 -16.40 16.37 -14.61
N LYS A 223 -15.55 16.44 -13.59
CA LYS A 223 -14.65 15.38 -13.16
C LYS A 223 -15.06 14.81 -11.81
N THR A 224 -14.83 13.50 -11.65
CA THR A 224 -15.13 12.78 -10.43
C THR A 224 -13.87 12.14 -9.91
N ALA A 225 -13.46 12.51 -8.70
CA ALA A 225 -12.39 11.83 -7.98
C ALA A 225 -13.00 10.80 -7.02
N ALA A 226 -12.78 9.53 -7.33
CA ALA A 226 -13.28 8.44 -6.51
C ALA A 226 -12.66 8.48 -5.09
N PRO A 227 -13.39 7.98 -4.07
CA PRO A 227 -12.84 7.75 -2.75
C PRO A 227 -11.57 6.88 -2.78
N PRO A 228 -10.62 7.09 -1.85
CA PRO A 228 -9.45 6.25 -1.75
C PRO A 228 -9.85 4.84 -1.34
N LYS A 229 -9.12 3.83 -1.83
CA LYS A 229 -9.31 2.44 -1.38
C LYS A 229 -8.92 2.28 0.08
N LEU A 230 -9.38 1.19 0.72
CA LEU A 230 -8.91 0.78 2.03
C LEU A 230 -7.39 0.53 2.01
N PHE A 231 -6.77 0.51 3.18
CA PHE A 231 -5.34 0.25 3.27
C PHE A 231 -5.01 -1.24 3.07
N ASP A 232 -4.07 -1.50 2.18
CA ASP A 232 -3.12 -2.59 2.26
C ASP A 232 -1.87 -2.14 3.06
N LEU A 233 -0.92 -3.04 3.31
CA LEU A 233 0.28 -2.68 4.06
C LEU A 233 1.09 -1.57 3.38
N THR A 234 1.26 -1.65 2.07
CA THR A 234 2.09 -0.69 1.31
C THR A 234 1.49 0.70 1.33
N SER A 235 0.20 0.83 1.10
CA SER A 235 -0.48 2.12 1.12
C SER A 235 -0.56 2.71 2.54
N LEU A 236 -0.71 1.87 3.58
CA LEU A 236 -0.61 2.30 4.96
C LEU A 236 0.80 2.85 5.27
N GLN A 237 1.86 2.14 4.89
CA GLN A 237 3.24 2.58 5.09
C GLN A 237 3.56 3.89 4.37
N ARG A 238 3.07 4.08 3.16
CA ARG A 238 3.24 5.33 2.40
C ARG A 238 2.54 6.50 3.08
N GLU A 239 1.31 6.30 3.51
CA GLU A 239 0.51 7.35 4.12
C GLU A 239 1.02 7.72 5.51
N THR A 240 1.42 6.77 6.34
CA THR A 240 2.03 7.03 7.66
C THR A 240 3.39 7.71 7.54
N ASN A 241 4.18 7.38 6.51
CA ASN A 241 5.43 8.09 6.24
C ASN A 241 5.15 9.54 5.84
N ARG A 242 4.16 9.77 4.94
CA ARG A 242 3.79 11.11 4.49
C ARG A 242 3.26 12.01 5.62
N ILE A 243 2.44 11.46 6.52
CA ILE A 243 1.77 12.25 7.57
C ILE A 243 2.63 12.35 8.83
N PHE A 244 3.24 11.25 9.25
CA PHE A 244 3.91 11.12 10.55
C PHE A 244 5.43 10.91 10.46
N GLY A 245 5.99 10.75 9.25
CA GLY A 245 7.41 10.47 9.05
C GLY A 245 7.83 9.05 9.48
N TYR A 246 6.90 8.12 9.72
CA TYR A 246 7.23 6.76 10.14
C TYR A 246 7.89 5.98 9.01
N THR A 247 8.92 5.21 9.35
CA THR A 247 9.50 4.26 8.39
C THR A 247 8.54 3.10 8.13
N ALA A 248 8.73 2.41 7.01
CA ALA A 248 7.94 1.23 6.68
C ALA A 248 8.00 0.15 7.78
N LYS A 249 9.18 -0.02 8.42
CA LYS A 249 9.35 -0.96 9.54
C LYS A 249 8.57 -0.51 10.77
N GLN A 250 8.69 0.75 11.18
CA GLN A 250 7.94 1.29 12.33
C GLN A 250 6.44 1.13 12.12
N THR A 251 5.92 1.46 10.93
CA THR A 251 4.50 1.29 10.60
C THR A 251 4.06 -0.16 10.76
N LEU A 252 4.85 -1.10 10.24
CA LEU A 252 4.52 -2.53 10.36
C LEU A 252 4.55 -2.99 11.83
N ASP A 253 5.57 -2.60 12.60
CA ASP A 253 5.71 -3.01 14.00
C ASP A 253 4.53 -2.46 14.85
N LEU A 254 4.11 -1.21 14.62
CA LEU A 254 2.96 -0.60 15.29
C LEU A 254 1.63 -1.25 14.88
N ALA A 255 1.43 -1.48 13.58
CA ALA A 255 0.24 -2.17 13.09
C ALA A 255 0.16 -3.62 13.60
N GLN A 256 1.29 -4.31 13.71
CA GLN A 256 1.39 -5.64 14.30
C GLN A 256 1.01 -5.62 15.78
N SER A 257 1.49 -4.63 16.55
CA SER A 257 1.11 -4.46 17.96
C SER A 257 -0.40 -4.23 18.13
N LEU A 258 -1.00 -3.40 17.27
CA LEU A 258 -2.45 -3.16 17.26
C LEU A 258 -3.24 -4.42 16.91
N TYR A 259 -2.74 -5.22 15.97
CA TYR A 259 -3.33 -6.53 15.63
C TYR A 259 -3.29 -7.48 16.82
N GLU A 260 -2.17 -7.60 17.53
CA GLU A 260 -2.03 -8.44 18.72
C GLU A 260 -2.94 -7.99 19.87
N LYS A 261 -3.20 -6.67 19.96
CA LYS A 261 -4.22 -6.08 20.85
C LYS A 261 -5.65 -6.26 20.33
N ARG A 262 -5.82 -6.86 19.17
CA ARG A 262 -7.11 -7.05 18.46
C ARG A 262 -7.84 -5.76 18.08
N LEU A 263 -7.11 -4.64 17.99
CA LEU A 263 -7.70 -3.35 17.62
C LEU A 263 -7.65 -3.09 16.11
N LEU A 264 -6.80 -3.81 15.39
CA LEU A 264 -6.64 -3.73 13.95
C LEU A 264 -6.68 -5.13 13.33
N THR A 265 -7.12 -5.25 12.08
CA THR A 265 -7.06 -6.50 11.33
C THR A 265 -5.62 -6.81 10.92
N TYR A 266 -5.36 -8.01 10.37
CA TYR A 266 -4.01 -8.47 10.05
C TYR A 266 -3.29 -7.52 9.09
N PRO A 267 -2.12 -6.97 9.46
CA PRO A 267 -1.52 -5.88 8.71
C PRO A 267 -0.76 -6.31 7.45
N ARG A 268 -0.38 -7.59 7.33
CA ARG A 268 0.39 -8.08 6.18
C ARG A 268 -0.54 -8.56 5.08
N THR A 269 -1.26 -7.64 4.48
CA THR A 269 -2.19 -7.88 3.38
C THR A 269 -1.83 -7.03 2.17
N ASP A 270 -2.11 -7.53 0.99
CA ASP A 270 -2.04 -6.83 -0.30
C ASP A 270 -3.42 -6.43 -0.83
N SER A 271 -4.49 -6.79 -0.09
CA SER A 271 -5.86 -6.43 -0.46
C SER A 271 -6.27 -5.07 0.07
N SER A 272 -6.97 -4.32 -0.77
CA SER A 272 -7.61 -3.05 -0.43
C SER A 272 -9.14 -3.18 -0.36
N PHE A 273 -9.66 -4.41 -0.20
CA PHE A 273 -11.08 -4.72 -0.13
C PHE A 273 -11.39 -5.62 1.06
N LEU A 274 -12.65 -5.61 1.46
CA LEU A 274 -13.24 -6.55 2.42
C LEU A 274 -13.97 -7.67 1.67
N THR A 275 -14.22 -8.79 2.36
CA THR A 275 -15.07 -9.85 1.82
C THR A 275 -16.55 -9.46 1.91
N ASP A 276 -17.39 -10.01 1.04
CA ASP A 276 -18.79 -9.65 0.93
C ASP A 276 -19.60 -9.93 2.23
N ASP A 277 -19.17 -10.92 3.01
CA ASP A 277 -19.76 -11.28 4.32
C ASP A 277 -19.46 -10.25 5.43
N MET A 278 -18.48 -9.37 5.24
CA MET A 278 -18.11 -8.35 6.22
C MET A 278 -18.96 -7.07 6.16
N GLY A 279 -19.98 -7.02 5.30
CA GLY A 279 -20.79 -5.80 5.13
C GLY A 279 -21.46 -5.32 6.43
N GLY A 280 -21.98 -6.23 7.25
CA GLY A 280 -22.56 -5.91 8.56
C GLY A 280 -21.53 -5.40 9.55
N THR A 281 -20.42 -6.13 9.70
CA THR A 281 -19.31 -5.75 10.59
C THR A 281 -18.71 -4.39 10.19
N ALA A 282 -18.56 -4.13 8.89
CA ALA A 282 -18.09 -2.83 8.41
C ALA A 282 -19.04 -1.69 8.78
N ALA A 283 -20.36 -1.92 8.69
CA ALA A 283 -21.38 -0.96 9.11
C ALA A 283 -21.27 -0.61 10.60
N ASP A 284 -21.14 -1.64 11.45
CA ASP A 284 -21.00 -1.48 12.89
C ASP A 284 -19.72 -0.73 13.28
N ILE A 285 -18.61 -1.06 12.63
CA ILE A 285 -17.33 -0.34 12.83
C ILE A 285 -17.45 1.12 12.40
N ILE A 286 -18.08 1.41 11.26
CA ILE A 286 -18.30 2.77 10.78
C ILE A 286 -19.15 3.57 11.78
N ALA A 287 -20.23 3.00 12.28
CA ALA A 287 -21.08 3.65 13.29
C ALA A 287 -20.27 4.00 14.55
N LEU A 288 -19.45 3.05 15.03
CA LEU A 288 -18.56 3.25 16.17
C LEU A 288 -17.52 4.36 15.92
N LEU A 289 -16.93 4.40 14.72
CA LEU A 289 -15.98 5.43 14.35
C LEU A 289 -16.62 6.82 14.26
N CYS A 290 -17.84 6.91 13.74
CA CYS A 290 -18.59 8.16 13.71
C CYS A 290 -18.87 8.71 15.13
N GLU A 291 -19.08 7.84 16.11
CA GLU A 291 -19.26 8.23 17.51
C GLU A 291 -17.94 8.63 18.19
N LYS A 292 -16.87 7.85 17.96
CA LYS A 292 -15.61 8.00 18.71
C LYS A 292 -14.63 9.05 18.12
N LEU A 293 -14.68 9.29 16.81
CA LEU A 293 -13.70 10.17 16.17
C LEU A 293 -14.18 11.64 16.18
N PRO A 294 -13.46 12.55 16.85
CA PRO A 294 -13.89 13.94 17.02
C PRO A 294 -14.16 14.69 15.70
N PHE A 295 -13.42 14.37 14.63
CA PHE A 295 -13.59 15.02 13.33
C PHE A 295 -14.91 14.66 12.62
N MET A 296 -15.60 13.62 13.08
CA MET A 296 -16.93 13.22 12.59
C MET A 296 -18.07 14.01 13.22
N ALA A 297 -17.82 14.75 14.30
CA ALA A 297 -18.86 15.54 14.95
C ALA A 297 -19.49 16.54 13.98
N GLY A 298 -20.81 16.42 13.76
CA GLY A 298 -21.56 17.26 12.83
C GLY A 298 -21.21 17.07 11.34
N ALA A 299 -20.56 15.96 10.98
CA ALA A 299 -20.35 15.60 9.57
C ALA A 299 -21.65 15.07 8.97
N ASP A 300 -21.99 15.54 7.77
CA ASP A 300 -23.03 14.93 6.93
C ASP A 300 -22.38 13.74 6.18
N PHE A 301 -22.65 12.53 6.67
CA PHE A 301 -22.00 11.33 6.16
C PHE A 301 -22.96 10.14 6.11
N THR A 302 -23.14 9.63 4.91
CA THR A 302 -23.86 8.38 4.65
C THR A 302 -22.92 7.39 3.98
N PRO A 303 -22.55 6.28 4.64
CA PRO A 303 -21.59 5.34 4.11
C PRO A 303 -22.16 4.45 2.99
N GLU A 304 -21.43 4.33 1.89
CA GLU A 304 -21.70 3.35 0.82
C GLU A 304 -20.79 2.12 0.98
N ILE A 305 -21.16 1.22 1.87
CA ILE A 305 -20.33 0.06 2.27
C ILE A 305 -20.02 -0.86 1.08
N ALA A 306 -20.95 -0.97 0.11
CA ALA A 306 -20.76 -1.80 -1.07
C ALA A 306 -19.50 -1.42 -1.88
N LYS A 307 -19.01 -0.18 -1.79
CA LYS A 307 -17.78 0.27 -2.47
C LYS A 307 -16.52 -0.44 -2.03
N VAL A 308 -16.49 -0.94 -0.79
CA VAL A 308 -15.30 -1.58 -0.19
C VAL A 308 -15.42 -3.10 -0.13
N LEU A 309 -16.52 -3.70 -0.59
CA LEU A 309 -16.76 -5.13 -0.61
C LEU A 309 -16.44 -5.71 -1.98
N ASP A 310 -15.54 -6.68 -2.06
CA ASP A 310 -15.28 -7.48 -3.25
C ASP A 310 -14.44 -8.71 -2.86
N SER A 311 -15.09 -9.83 -2.55
CA SER A 311 -14.42 -11.07 -2.17
C SER A 311 -13.46 -11.60 -3.23
N LYS A 312 -13.65 -11.25 -4.51
CA LYS A 312 -12.76 -11.68 -5.61
C LYS A 312 -11.41 -10.95 -5.60
N LYS A 313 -11.33 -9.80 -4.93
CA LYS A 313 -10.11 -8.99 -4.77
C LYS A 313 -9.45 -9.17 -3.40
N VAL A 314 -9.96 -10.09 -2.60
CA VAL A 314 -9.33 -10.51 -1.36
C VAL A 314 -8.56 -11.79 -1.62
N SER A 315 -7.24 -11.76 -1.37
CA SER A 315 -6.36 -12.92 -1.50
C SER A 315 -6.38 -13.74 -0.19
N ASP A 316 -5.28 -13.74 0.54
CA ASP A 316 -5.13 -14.46 1.80
C ASP A 316 -5.81 -13.73 2.97
N HIS A 317 -5.77 -12.40 2.94
CA HIS A 317 -6.33 -11.51 3.96
C HIS A 317 -7.02 -10.30 3.32
N HIS A 318 -8.07 -9.80 3.97
CA HIS A 318 -8.75 -8.58 3.57
C HIS A 318 -7.96 -7.32 4.00
N ALA A 319 -8.45 -6.15 3.61
CA ALA A 319 -7.85 -4.86 3.92
C ALA A 319 -7.68 -4.58 5.42
N ILE A 320 -6.79 -3.65 5.75
CA ILE A 320 -6.51 -3.21 7.12
C ILE A 320 -7.60 -2.24 7.56
N ILE A 321 -8.37 -2.64 8.58
CA ILE A 321 -9.41 -1.82 9.21
C ILE A 321 -9.37 -1.99 10.74
N PRO A 322 -9.91 -1.05 11.53
CA PRO A 322 -10.17 -1.27 12.95
C PRO A 322 -11.15 -2.44 13.17
N THR A 323 -11.16 -2.96 14.38
CA THR A 323 -12.10 -4.03 14.79
C THR A 323 -13.15 -3.51 15.78
N MET A 324 -14.19 -4.31 16.04
CA MET A 324 -15.21 -4.01 17.05
C MET A 324 -14.66 -3.98 18.49
N GLU A 325 -13.46 -4.51 18.74
CA GLU A 325 -12.83 -4.40 20.07
C GLU A 325 -12.52 -2.95 20.44
N LEU A 326 -12.46 -2.04 19.45
CA LEU A 326 -12.37 -0.60 19.67
C LEU A 326 -13.52 -0.05 20.53
N ALA A 327 -14.69 -0.70 20.56
CA ALA A 327 -15.81 -0.32 21.43
C ALA A 327 -15.42 -0.41 22.92
N LYS A 328 -14.59 -1.37 23.28
CA LYS A 328 -14.17 -1.67 24.66
C LYS A 328 -12.83 -1.01 25.02
N ALA A 329 -12.07 -0.59 24.02
CA ALA A 329 -10.76 -0.01 24.21
C ALA A 329 -10.86 1.48 24.55
N ASP A 330 -9.92 1.96 25.34
CA ASP A 330 -9.64 3.38 25.52
C ASP A 330 -8.48 3.77 24.58
N PRO A 331 -8.76 4.47 23.48
CA PRO A 331 -7.71 4.88 22.56
C PRO A 331 -6.70 5.85 23.19
N ASP A 332 -7.07 6.57 24.24
CA ASP A 332 -6.20 7.50 24.94
C ASP A 332 -5.16 6.80 25.84
N ALA A 333 -5.41 5.53 26.18
CA ALA A 333 -4.44 4.68 26.87
C ALA A 333 -3.37 4.09 25.94
N LEU A 334 -3.49 4.22 24.61
CA LEU A 334 -2.50 3.76 23.65
C LEU A 334 -1.33 4.76 23.53
N PRO A 335 -0.12 4.26 23.22
CA PRO A 335 0.96 5.12 22.76
C PRO A 335 0.53 5.98 21.56
N GLU A 336 0.96 7.23 21.50
CA GLU A 336 0.58 8.19 20.46
C GLU A 336 0.79 7.62 19.03
N SER A 337 1.89 6.91 18.81
CA SER A 337 2.19 6.30 17.51
C SER A 337 1.21 5.19 17.11
N GLU A 338 0.74 4.41 18.05
CA GLU A 338 -0.31 3.40 17.80
C GLU A 338 -1.66 4.06 17.57
N LYS A 339 -2.00 5.08 18.37
CA LYS A 339 -3.22 5.87 18.21
C LYS A 339 -3.28 6.51 16.82
N ASN A 340 -2.17 7.05 16.33
CA ASN A 340 -2.05 7.63 14.99
C ASN A 340 -2.39 6.61 13.90
N ILE A 341 -1.85 5.39 13.97
CA ILE A 341 -2.14 4.33 12.99
C ILE A 341 -3.59 3.88 13.06
N LEU A 342 -4.11 3.66 14.27
CA LEU A 342 -5.48 3.23 14.47
C LEU A 342 -6.48 4.27 13.95
N THR A 343 -6.27 5.54 14.29
CA THR A 343 -7.10 6.65 13.81
C THR A 343 -7.03 6.80 12.30
N LEU A 344 -5.84 6.69 11.71
CA LEU A 344 -5.66 6.77 10.27
C LEU A 344 -6.37 5.64 9.53
N ALA A 345 -6.30 4.40 10.05
CA ALA A 345 -7.00 3.26 9.49
C ALA A 345 -8.54 3.43 9.57
N GLY A 346 -9.04 3.95 10.70
CA GLY A 346 -10.44 4.30 10.87
C GLY A 346 -10.89 5.41 9.92
N ALA A 347 -10.13 6.48 9.82
CA ALA A 347 -10.39 7.57 8.90
C ALA A 347 -10.44 7.08 7.44
N ARG A 348 -9.52 6.19 7.05
CA ARG A 348 -9.51 5.60 5.70
C ARG A 348 -10.76 4.80 5.40
N LEU A 349 -11.30 4.05 6.37
CA LEU A 349 -12.57 3.32 6.20
C LEU A 349 -13.73 4.29 5.95
N LEU A 350 -13.79 5.39 6.68
CA LEU A 350 -14.80 6.44 6.48
C LEU A 350 -14.65 7.09 5.09
N PHE A 351 -13.44 7.45 4.69
CA PHE A 351 -13.19 8.05 3.36
C PHE A 351 -13.58 7.09 2.24
N ALA A 352 -13.18 5.82 2.35
CA ALA A 352 -13.40 4.82 1.31
C ALA A 352 -14.89 4.52 1.05
N THR A 353 -15.73 4.74 2.07
CA THR A 353 -17.18 4.54 1.99
C THR A 353 -17.97 5.82 1.74
N ALA A 354 -17.30 6.98 1.63
CA ALA A 354 -17.94 8.26 1.38
C ALA A 354 -18.29 8.46 -0.12
N GLU A 355 -19.06 9.52 -0.37
CA GLU A 355 -19.37 9.98 -1.71
C GLU A 355 -18.11 10.44 -2.45
N PRO A 356 -18.09 10.36 -3.78
CA PRO A 356 -16.97 10.88 -4.58
C PRO A 356 -16.89 12.40 -4.51
N HIS A 357 -15.69 12.94 -4.64
CA HIS A 357 -15.46 14.36 -4.84
C HIS A 357 -15.74 14.72 -6.30
N ILE A 358 -16.61 15.68 -6.53
CA ILE A 358 -17.03 16.11 -7.86
C ILE A 358 -16.66 17.57 -8.06
N TYR A 359 -16.01 17.87 -9.17
CA TYR A 359 -15.64 19.22 -9.54
C TYR A 359 -15.75 19.47 -11.05
N GLU A 360 -15.93 20.71 -11.41
CA GLU A 360 -15.82 21.18 -12.80
C GLU A 360 -14.39 21.67 -13.03
N ALA A 361 -13.69 21.06 -13.97
CA ALA A 361 -12.39 21.52 -14.45
C ALA A 361 -12.64 22.45 -15.65
N VAL A 362 -12.13 23.66 -15.57
CA VAL A 362 -12.22 24.66 -16.64
C VAL A 362 -10.84 24.86 -17.23
N THR A 363 -10.73 24.75 -18.55
CA THR A 363 -9.52 25.08 -19.29
C THR A 363 -9.88 26.15 -20.31
N ALA A 364 -9.24 27.32 -20.21
CA ALA A 364 -9.37 28.41 -21.14
C ALA A 364 -8.05 28.60 -21.89
N VAL A 365 -8.11 28.67 -23.21
CA VAL A 365 -6.96 29.00 -24.07
C VAL A 365 -7.15 30.38 -24.63
N PHE A 366 -6.12 31.21 -24.48
CA PHE A 366 -6.08 32.56 -24.97
C PHE A 366 -4.99 32.71 -26.02
N SER A 367 -5.28 33.31 -27.15
CA SER A 367 -4.26 33.65 -28.13
C SER A 367 -3.86 35.12 -27.97
N CYS A 368 -2.55 35.37 -27.85
CA CYS A 368 -1.98 36.70 -27.74
C CYS A 368 -0.63 36.74 -28.46
N ALA A 369 -0.40 37.76 -29.29
CA ALA A 369 0.86 37.91 -30.06
C ALA A 369 1.27 36.64 -30.84
N GLY A 370 0.30 35.86 -31.34
CA GLY A 370 0.55 34.63 -32.11
C GLY A 370 0.90 33.42 -31.27
N THR A 371 0.84 33.53 -29.94
CA THR A 371 1.15 32.42 -28.99
C THR A 371 -0.10 32.11 -28.15
N ASP A 372 -0.28 30.81 -27.82
CA ASP A 372 -1.37 30.36 -26.97
C ASP A 372 -0.96 30.32 -25.50
N PHE A 373 -1.87 30.77 -24.65
CA PHE A 373 -1.74 30.80 -23.18
C PHE A 373 -2.88 30.02 -22.55
N THR A 374 -2.56 29.12 -21.62
CA THR A 374 -3.56 28.28 -20.98
C THR A 374 -3.78 28.71 -19.53
N ALA A 375 -5.05 28.99 -19.18
CA ALA A 375 -5.50 29.10 -17.79
C ALA A 375 -6.32 27.88 -17.40
N ARG A 376 -6.10 27.37 -16.18
CA ARG A 376 -6.85 26.24 -15.62
C ARG A 376 -7.52 26.64 -14.34
N GLY A 377 -8.77 26.25 -14.17
CA GLY A 377 -9.55 26.47 -12.98
C GLY A 377 -10.28 25.20 -12.53
N LYS A 378 -10.71 25.23 -11.29
CA LYS A 378 -11.46 24.13 -10.67
C LYS A 378 -12.55 24.73 -9.79
N THR A 379 -13.79 24.31 -9.99
CA THR A 379 -14.92 24.66 -9.12
C THR A 379 -15.46 23.40 -8.49
N VAL A 380 -15.45 23.32 -7.16
CA VAL A 380 -15.96 22.16 -6.42
C VAL A 380 -17.48 22.16 -6.49
N LEU A 381 -18.07 21.04 -6.95
CA LEU A 381 -19.52 20.83 -7.03
C LEU A 381 -20.04 19.99 -5.86
N ALA A 382 -19.24 19.02 -5.40
CA ALA A 382 -19.52 18.24 -4.20
C ALA A 382 -18.20 17.84 -3.53
N GLU A 383 -18.05 18.16 -2.27
CA GLU A 383 -16.83 17.86 -1.50
C GLU A 383 -16.59 16.33 -1.35
N GLY A 384 -17.66 15.57 -1.07
CA GLY A 384 -17.57 14.13 -0.90
C GLY A 384 -16.54 13.74 0.17
N TRP A 385 -15.77 12.69 -0.09
CA TRP A 385 -14.76 12.16 0.85
C TRP A 385 -13.66 13.18 1.22
N LYS A 386 -13.40 14.20 0.39
CA LYS A 386 -12.38 15.22 0.68
C LYS A 386 -12.76 16.11 1.87
N GLU A 387 -14.07 16.30 2.14
CA GLU A 387 -14.52 17.00 3.35
C GLU A 387 -14.08 16.26 4.62
N LEU A 388 -14.27 14.93 4.66
CA LEU A 388 -13.85 14.11 5.79
C LEU A 388 -12.32 14.10 5.95
N GLU A 389 -11.60 14.02 4.82
CA GLU A 389 -10.14 14.11 4.83
C GLU A 389 -9.65 15.46 5.37
N ARG A 390 -10.24 16.56 4.96
CA ARG A 390 -9.93 17.91 5.44
C ARG A 390 -10.18 18.03 6.95
N ARG A 391 -11.32 17.52 7.44
CA ARG A 391 -11.63 17.48 8.87
C ARG A 391 -10.62 16.64 9.66
N TYR A 392 -10.26 15.47 9.16
CA TYR A 392 -9.23 14.64 9.78
C TYR A 392 -7.87 15.35 9.83
N ARG A 393 -7.42 15.92 8.71
CA ARG A 393 -6.14 16.67 8.65
C ARG A 393 -6.12 17.86 9.61
N ALA A 394 -7.24 18.51 9.84
CA ALA A 394 -7.34 19.59 10.81
C ALA A 394 -7.11 19.16 12.26
N THR A 395 -7.22 17.88 12.59
CA THR A 395 -6.91 17.34 13.92
C THR A 395 -5.42 17.05 14.13
N LEU A 396 -4.61 17.02 13.07
CA LEU A 396 -3.18 16.73 13.14
C LEU A 396 -2.42 17.97 13.62
N LYS A 397 -1.55 17.81 14.63
CA LYS A 397 -0.85 18.93 15.30
C LYS A 397 0.22 19.59 14.42
N ASP A 398 0.96 18.79 13.64
CA ASP A 398 1.97 19.27 12.69
C ASP A 398 1.47 18.96 11.28
N LYS A 399 0.96 19.99 10.61
CA LYS A 399 0.49 19.85 9.22
C LYS A 399 1.71 19.72 8.31
N PRO A 400 2.00 18.58 7.68
CA PRO A 400 2.68 18.66 6.42
C PRO A 400 1.72 19.39 5.47
N GLU A 401 2.14 20.53 4.95
CA GLU A 401 1.45 21.16 3.82
C GLU A 401 1.23 20.07 2.77
N ALA A 402 0.03 20.02 2.23
CA ALA A 402 -0.27 19.10 1.16
C ALA A 402 0.69 19.38 0.00
N GLU A 403 1.73 18.56 -0.16
CA GLU A 403 2.54 18.50 -1.39
C GLU A 403 1.75 17.92 -2.57
N ASP A 404 0.46 17.62 -2.38
CA ASP A 404 -0.43 17.40 -3.50
C ASP A 404 -0.58 18.75 -4.21
N GLY A 405 0.26 18.95 -5.24
CA GLY A 405 0.20 20.08 -6.18
C GLY A 405 -1.12 20.17 -6.97
N GLU A 406 -2.19 19.63 -6.46
CA GLU A 406 -3.54 20.02 -6.76
C GLU A 406 -3.78 21.34 -6.01
N ASN A 407 -3.42 22.46 -6.65
CA ASN A 407 -3.94 23.76 -6.32
C ASN A 407 -5.38 23.60 -5.86
N GLU A 408 -5.70 24.01 -4.63
CA GLU A 408 -7.08 24.31 -4.25
C GLU A 408 -7.58 25.20 -5.39
N GLY A 409 -8.49 24.65 -6.19
CA GLY A 409 -8.68 25.12 -7.55
C GLY A 409 -8.99 26.61 -7.57
N VAL A 410 -8.13 27.39 -8.20
CA VAL A 410 -8.42 28.78 -8.52
C VAL A 410 -9.70 28.77 -9.36
N THR A 411 -10.77 29.32 -8.83
CA THR A 411 -11.99 29.48 -9.60
C THR A 411 -11.71 30.57 -10.64
N LEU A 412 -11.76 30.20 -11.92
CA LEU A 412 -11.64 31.19 -12.99
C LEU A 412 -12.85 32.14 -12.98
N PRO A 413 -12.67 33.41 -13.34
CA PRO A 413 -13.78 34.30 -13.54
C PRO A 413 -14.72 33.81 -14.65
N GLU A 414 -15.88 34.40 -14.78
CA GLU A 414 -16.75 34.09 -15.91
C GLU A 414 -16.07 34.50 -17.23
N LEU A 415 -15.84 33.51 -18.07
CA LEU A 415 -15.19 33.64 -19.38
C LEU A 415 -16.12 33.17 -20.49
N SER A 416 -15.97 33.77 -21.66
CA SER A 416 -16.63 33.34 -22.88
C SER A 416 -15.65 33.32 -24.06
N GLU A 417 -15.90 32.43 -25.02
CA GLU A 417 -15.12 32.39 -26.26
C GLU A 417 -15.34 33.72 -27.04
N GLY A 418 -14.25 34.22 -27.63
CA GLY A 418 -14.22 35.52 -28.30
C GLY A 418 -14.00 36.70 -27.35
N GLN A 419 -14.06 36.51 -26.02
CA GLN A 419 -13.79 37.60 -25.07
C GLN A 419 -12.35 38.08 -25.20
N GLY A 420 -12.18 39.40 -25.32
CA GLY A 420 -10.88 40.01 -25.51
C GLY A 420 -10.41 40.82 -24.31
N PHE A 421 -9.13 40.75 -24.04
CA PHE A 421 -8.43 41.44 -22.95
C PHE A 421 -7.35 42.33 -23.58
N PRO A 422 -7.58 43.65 -23.69
CA PRO A 422 -6.60 44.58 -24.26
C PRO A 422 -5.45 44.84 -23.26
N ASN A 423 -4.23 44.92 -23.76
CA ASN A 423 -3.04 45.26 -23.00
C ASN A 423 -2.90 44.45 -21.69
N PRO A 424 -2.90 43.11 -21.74
CA PRO A 424 -2.84 42.30 -20.54
C PRO A 424 -1.51 42.51 -19.79
N ALA A 425 -1.57 42.56 -18.48
CA ALA A 425 -0.35 42.55 -17.67
C ALA A 425 0.42 41.20 -17.87
N ALA A 426 1.68 41.28 -18.27
CA ALA A 426 2.46 40.09 -18.54
C ALA A 426 3.71 39.99 -17.62
N LYS A 427 4.04 38.76 -17.22
CA LYS A 427 5.18 38.48 -16.36
C LYS A 427 5.95 37.26 -16.88
N VAL A 428 7.29 37.37 -16.94
CA VAL A 428 8.17 36.20 -17.18
C VAL A 428 8.49 35.53 -15.86
N THR A 429 8.28 34.21 -15.79
CA THR A 429 8.69 33.39 -14.66
C THR A 429 9.79 32.43 -15.10
N GLU A 430 10.88 32.36 -14.30
CA GLU A 430 12.00 31.44 -14.51
C GLU A 430 11.80 30.18 -13.64
N HIS A 431 12.11 29.02 -14.21
CA HIS A 431 12.00 27.73 -13.55
C HIS A 431 13.29 26.93 -13.68
#